data_bb935d9122c726200892424fae15b4f1
#
_entry.id   bb935d9122c726200892424fae15b4f1
#
_cell.length_a   1.000
_cell.length_b   1.000
_cell.length_c   1.000
_cell.angle_alpha   90.00
_cell.angle_beta   90.00
_cell.angle_gamma   90.00
#
_symmetry.space_group_name_H-M   'P 1'
#
loop_
_entity.id
_entity.type
_entity.pdbx_description
1 polymer ?
#
loop_
_entity_poly.entity_id
_entity_poly.type
_entity_poly.pdbx_seq_one_letter_code
_entity_poly.pdbx_strand_id
1 'polypeptide(L)'
;MAGTAYPYGRAAEPTPLFIDRIDADTLSAAATLLGQMAIMAGHPIAVESVASPNTIGDRDAIFIGSISQMPATALSQTNVSTASQASWRPVVDAQPGVVDTGTAFEEWNSKVSGGLLRGQITAFREWVGRNFDITRSSLQFIPGAEEIFTPPNMATLLVAQGSSPAGAGAWTVVTAPSAKDLREGLEVLTAQMNWPQISGHITTYSSKTVLIETVPVTRFDFVPSTPWSVSNYRLCVANWLSTNILSYAFLLVAFVLLIGISTSRMLKNLGRSK
;
A
#
# COMPACT_ATOMS: atom_id res chain seq x y z
N MET A 1 -0.56 10.50 -3.89
CA MET A 1 0.48 11.54 -3.78
C MET A 1 0.74 12.24 -5.11
N ALA A 2 1.07 11.57 -6.17
CA ALA A 2 1.51 12.17 -7.44
C ALA A 2 0.52 13.13 -8.12
N GLY A 3 -0.79 12.95 -7.94
CA GLY A 3 -1.79 13.80 -8.64
C GLY A 3 -1.95 15.20 -8.06
N THR A 4 -2.01 15.34 -6.75
CA THR A 4 -2.38 16.61 -6.06
C THR A 4 -1.58 16.83 -4.78
N ALA A 5 -0.48 16.12 -4.58
CA ALA A 5 0.27 16.06 -3.31
C ALA A 5 -0.58 15.70 -2.09
N TYR A 6 -1.70 15.01 -2.30
CA TYR A 6 -2.58 14.56 -1.23
C TYR A 6 -1.90 13.48 -0.37
N PRO A 7 -2.04 13.50 0.98
CA PRO A 7 -2.87 14.45 1.77
C PRO A 7 -2.15 15.78 2.08
N TYR A 8 -0.85 15.87 1.90
CA TYR A 8 0.02 16.94 2.39
C TYR A 8 -0.31 18.34 1.86
N GLY A 9 -0.77 18.43 0.61
CA GLY A 9 -1.18 19.71 -0.01
C GLY A 9 -2.45 20.33 0.58
N ARG A 10 -3.16 19.63 1.49
CA ARG A 10 -4.38 20.12 2.15
C ARG A 10 -4.30 20.11 3.66
N ALA A 11 -3.14 19.74 4.21
CA ALA A 11 -2.95 19.67 5.64
C ALA A 11 -3.12 21.06 6.27
N ALA A 12 -3.91 21.14 7.34
CA ALA A 12 -4.11 22.38 8.09
C ALA A 12 -2.92 22.70 9.00
N GLU A 13 -2.15 21.70 9.39
CA GLU A 13 -0.97 21.78 10.22
C GLU A 13 0.27 21.43 9.41
N PRO A 14 1.47 21.90 9.81
CA PRO A 14 2.71 21.49 9.17
C PRO A 14 2.89 19.97 9.20
N THR A 15 3.25 19.39 8.07
CA THR A 15 3.47 17.95 7.92
C THR A 15 4.79 17.55 8.57
N PRO A 16 4.83 16.60 9.50
CA PRO A 16 6.05 16.02 10.04
C PRO A 16 6.93 15.45 8.93
N LEU A 17 8.16 15.92 8.88
CA LEU A 17 9.18 15.46 7.95
C LEU A 17 10.34 14.84 8.73
N PHE A 18 10.50 13.54 8.62
CA PHE A 18 11.65 12.81 9.11
C PHE A 18 12.72 12.74 8.03
N ILE A 19 13.95 13.16 8.37
CA ILE A 19 15.13 13.04 7.53
C ILE A 19 16.18 12.24 8.32
N ASP A 20 16.68 11.15 7.74
CA ASP A 20 17.62 10.24 8.40
C ASP A 20 18.95 10.90 8.73
N ARG A 21 19.43 11.74 7.80
CA ARG A 21 20.72 12.41 7.90
C ARG A 21 20.68 13.79 7.24
N ILE A 22 21.30 14.75 7.88
CA ILE A 22 21.47 16.11 7.35
C ILE A 22 22.75 16.15 6.50
N ASP A 23 22.71 15.62 5.29
CA ASP A 23 23.75 15.72 4.28
C ASP A 23 23.22 16.39 3.01
N ALA A 24 24.12 16.78 2.11
CA ALA A 24 23.77 17.53 0.91
C ALA A 24 22.85 16.74 -0.03
N ASP A 25 23.07 15.42 -0.18
CA ASP A 25 22.29 14.58 -1.09
C ASP A 25 20.89 14.36 -0.53
N THR A 26 20.74 14.02 0.76
CA THR A 26 19.44 13.81 1.39
C THR A 26 18.62 15.11 1.44
N LEU A 27 19.24 16.25 1.74
CA LEU A 27 18.55 17.56 1.72
C LEU A 27 18.13 17.97 0.32
N SER A 28 18.97 17.73 -0.69
CA SER A 28 18.63 17.97 -2.09
C SER A 28 17.45 17.09 -2.53
N ALA A 29 17.46 15.82 -2.16
CA ALA A 29 16.38 14.89 -2.41
C ALA A 29 15.07 15.36 -1.78
N ALA A 30 15.10 15.77 -0.51
CA ALA A 30 13.94 16.30 0.20
C ALA A 30 13.40 17.58 -0.47
N ALA A 31 14.29 18.51 -0.82
CA ALA A 31 13.90 19.74 -1.50
C ALA A 31 13.27 19.48 -2.89
N THR A 32 13.83 18.53 -3.65
CA THR A 32 13.31 18.13 -4.97
C THR A 32 11.91 17.53 -4.84
N LEU A 33 11.70 16.61 -3.89
CA LEU A 33 10.38 16.02 -3.64
C LEU A 33 9.35 17.07 -3.21
N LEU A 34 9.68 17.86 -2.19
CA LEU A 34 8.77 18.90 -1.67
C LEU A 34 8.47 19.97 -2.71
N GLY A 35 9.46 20.35 -3.52
CA GLY A 35 9.30 21.28 -4.63
C GLY A 35 8.31 20.74 -5.67
N GLN A 36 8.45 19.48 -6.07
CA GLN A 36 7.52 18.86 -6.99
C GLN A 36 6.10 18.73 -6.41
N MET A 37 6.00 18.37 -5.15
CA MET A 37 4.70 18.32 -4.45
C MET A 37 4.06 19.71 -4.37
N ALA A 38 4.83 20.76 -4.11
CA ALA A 38 4.35 22.14 -4.08
C ALA A 38 3.83 22.60 -5.46
N ILE A 39 4.52 22.22 -6.54
CA ILE A 39 4.05 22.47 -7.91
C ILE A 39 2.69 21.81 -8.14
N MET A 40 2.52 20.57 -7.71
CA MET A 40 1.26 19.84 -7.87
C MET A 40 0.14 20.35 -6.98
N ALA A 41 0.46 20.83 -5.79
CA ALA A 41 -0.49 21.45 -4.87
C ALA A 41 -0.90 22.88 -5.26
N GLY A 42 -0.04 23.57 -6.03
CA GLY A 42 -0.19 24.99 -6.37
C GLY A 42 0.24 25.95 -5.25
N HIS A 43 0.82 25.44 -4.16
CA HIS A 43 1.32 26.22 -3.02
C HIS A 43 2.41 25.44 -2.26
N PRO A 44 3.26 26.11 -1.48
CA PRO A 44 4.27 25.45 -0.66
C PRO A 44 3.63 24.49 0.36
N ILE A 45 4.24 23.31 0.54
CA ILE A 45 3.88 22.36 1.58
C ILE A 45 4.59 22.79 2.88
N ALA A 46 3.81 23.12 3.90
CA ALA A 46 4.37 23.40 5.22
C ALA A 46 4.85 22.09 5.87
N VAL A 47 6.13 22.08 6.26
CA VAL A 47 6.74 20.91 6.92
C VAL A 47 7.39 21.30 8.23
N GLU A 48 7.40 20.38 9.21
CA GLU A 48 8.16 20.48 10.45
C GLU A 48 9.16 19.32 10.55
N SER A 49 10.42 19.61 10.84
CA SER A 49 11.43 18.56 11.02
C SER A 49 11.19 17.80 12.32
N VAL A 50 11.17 16.47 12.27
CA VAL A 50 11.03 15.59 13.43
C VAL A 50 12.21 14.62 13.52
N ALA A 51 12.72 14.45 14.75
CA ALA A 51 13.87 13.57 15.00
C ALA A 51 13.47 12.11 15.26
N SER A 52 12.21 11.87 15.61
CA SER A 52 11.72 10.53 15.96
C SER A 52 10.30 10.29 15.45
N PRO A 53 10.01 9.11 14.88
CA PRO A 53 8.67 8.76 14.46
C PRO A 53 7.65 8.71 15.63
N ASN A 54 8.12 8.46 16.85
CA ASN A 54 7.26 8.38 18.03
C ASN A 54 6.57 9.71 18.39
N THR A 55 7.13 10.84 17.93
CA THR A 55 6.54 12.18 18.17
C THR A 55 5.49 12.56 17.14
N ILE A 56 5.38 11.82 16.04
CA ILE A 56 4.47 12.11 14.94
C ILE A 56 3.01 11.76 15.32
N GLY A 57 2.84 10.70 16.11
CA GLY A 57 1.50 10.19 16.44
C GLY A 57 0.80 9.64 15.20
N ASP A 58 -0.48 9.98 15.06
CA ASP A 58 -1.33 9.47 13.98
C ASP A 58 -1.58 10.52 12.87
N ARG A 59 -0.69 11.52 12.77
CA ARG A 59 -0.72 12.55 11.72
C ARG A 59 -0.13 12.03 10.40
N ASP A 60 -0.45 12.73 9.31
CA ASP A 60 0.26 12.56 8.04
C ASP A 60 1.76 12.84 8.23
N ALA A 61 2.62 12.04 7.60
CA ALA A 61 4.06 12.22 7.74
C ALA A 61 4.85 11.78 6.50
N ILE A 62 6.00 12.40 6.29
CA ILE A 62 6.92 12.07 5.21
C ILE A 62 8.26 11.64 5.82
N PHE A 63 8.77 10.51 5.37
CA PHE A 63 10.05 9.93 5.77
C PHE A 63 10.98 9.90 4.56
N ILE A 64 12.13 10.52 4.65
CA ILE A 64 13.11 10.62 3.57
C ILE A 64 14.48 10.19 4.08
N GLY A 65 15.12 9.25 3.39
CA GLY A 65 16.47 8.84 3.75
C GLY A 65 16.90 7.49 3.17
N SER A 66 18.06 7.03 3.58
CA SER A 66 18.57 5.71 3.22
C SER A 66 17.80 4.61 3.96
N ILE A 67 17.58 3.49 3.28
CA ILE A 67 16.82 2.36 3.84
C ILE A 67 17.40 1.84 5.16
N SER A 68 18.73 1.82 5.27
CA SER A 68 19.44 1.35 6.47
C SER A 68 19.17 2.17 7.73
N GLN A 69 18.77 3.43 7.59
CA GLN A 69 18.49 4.37 8.68
C GLN A 69 16.98 4.63 8.85
N MET A 70 16.16 4.09 7.96
CA MET A 70 14.72 4.30 7.99
C MET A 70 14.12 3.65 9.24
N PRO A 71 13.20 4.31 9.98
CA PRO A 71 12.54 3.69 11.12
C PRO A 71 11.77 2.43 10.71
N ALA A 72 11.98 1.32 11.46
CA ALA A 72 11.32 0.05 11.18
C ALA A 72 9.78 0.18 11.24
N THR A 73 9.26 1.06 12.10
CA THR A 73 7.83 1.38 12.18
C THR A 73 7.31 2.01 10.89
N ALA A 74 8.05 2.92 10.25
CA ALA A 74 7.66 3.53 9.00
C ALA A 74 7.64 2.51 7.85
N LEU A 75 8.64 1.62 7.80
CA LEU A 75 8.68 0.54 6.82
C LEU A 75 7.50 -0.42 6.99
N SER A 76 7.21 -0.84 8.22
CA SER A 76 6.11 -1.77 8.49
C SER A 76 4.74 -1.17 8.15
N GLN A 77 4.51 0.12 8.43
CA GLN A 77 3.26 0.80 8.08
C GLN A 77 3.06 0.97 6.58
N THR A 78 4.14 0.97 5.81
CA THR A 78 4.09 1.04 4.34
C THR A 78 4.26 -0.32 3.66
N ASN A 79 4.16 -1.42 4.41
CA ASN A 79 4.32 -2.80 3.95
C ASN A 79 5.67 -3.11 3.28
N VAL A 80 6.70 -2.36 3.63
CA VAL A 80 8.07 -2.61 3.16
C VAL A 80 8.79 -3.50 4.16
N SER A 81 9.47 -4.53 3.67
CA SER A 81 10.23 -5.47 4.49
C SER A 81 11.33 -4.76 5.29
N THR A 82 11.31 -4.90 6.61
CA THR A 82 12.37 -4.39 7.47
C THR A 82 13.71 -5.11 7.25
N ALA A 83 13.69 -6.35 6.73
CA ALA A 83 14.91 -7.07 6.33
C ALA A 83 15.67 -6.33 5.20
N SER A 84 14.97 -5.50 4.41
CA SER A 84 15.57 -4.69 3.34
C SER A 84 16.60 -3.69 3.86
N GLN A 85 16.54 -3.30 5.14
CA GLN A 85 17.56 -2.43 5.77
C GLN A 85 18.97 -3.02 5.69
N ALA A 86 19.08 -4.34 5.75
CA ALA A 86 20.37 -5.05 5.66
C ALA A 86 20.68 -5.58 4.26
N SER A 87 19.66 -5.97 3.50
CA SER A 87 19.81 -6.66 2.22
C SER A 87 19.84 -5.73 1.01
N TRP A 88 19.07 -4.66 1.03
CA TRP A 88 19.02 -3.71 -0.10
C TRP A 88 20.17 -2.70 -0.01
N ARG A 89 21.24 -2.98 -0.74
CA ARG A 89 22.48 -2.21 -0.73
C ARG A 89 22.69 -1.46 -2.05
N PRO A 90 23.52 -0.39 -2.06
CA PRO A 90 23.91 0.29 -3.29
C PRO A 90 24.48 -0.73 -4.28
N VAL A 91 24.09 -0.59 -5.53
CA VAL A 91 24.68 -1.40 -6.60
C VAL A 91 26.10 -0.92 -6.83
N VAL A 92 27.03 -1.47 -6.09
CA VAL A 92 28.44 -1.37 -6.43
C VAL A 92 28.61 -2.21 -7.68
N ASP A 93 29.30 -1.69 -8.71
CA ASP A 93 29.57 -2.42 -9.95
C ASP A 93 30.05 -3.84 -9.62
N ALA A 94 29.12 -4.78 -9.73
CA ALA A 94 29.34 -6.14 -9.25
C ALA A 94 30.33 -6.82 -10.19
N GLN A 95 31.45 -7.22 -9.64
CA GLN A 95 32.22 -8.30 -10.26
C GLN A 95 31.31 -9.51 -10.46
N PRO A 96 31.32 -10.14 -11.65
CA PRO A 96 30.50 -11.31 -11.93
C PRO A 96 30.99 -12.48 -11.10
N GLY A 97 30.26 -12.90 -10.09
CA GLY A 97 30.67 -14.07 -9.33
C GLY A 97 29.94 -14.39 -8.02
N VAL A 98 28.69 -13.99 -7.82
CA VAL A 98 27.89 -14.56 -6.72
C VAL A 98 26.61 -15.13 -7.28
N VAL A 99 26.54 -16.44 -7.36
CA VAL A 99 25.35 -17.21 -7.72
C VAL A 99 24.31 -17.02 -6.61
N ASP A 100 23.17 -16.51 -6.99
CA ASP A 100 22.02 -16.34 -6.10
C ASP A 100 21.49 -17.72 -5.67
N THR A 101 21.69 -18.08 -4.40
CA THR A 101 21.20 -19.34 -3.82
C THR A 101 19.70 -19.31 -3.49
N GLY A 102 19.01 -18.19 -3.71
CA GLY A 102 17.57 -18.05 -3.43
C GLY A 102 16.69 -18.87 -4.36
N THR A 103 17.04 -18.95 -5.64
CA THR A 103 16.24 -19.67 -6.64
C THR A 103 16.28 -21.20 -6.46
N ALA A 104 17.38 -21.74 -5.92
CA ALA A 104 17.52 -23.17 -5.67
C ALA A 104 16.61 -23.68 -4.53
N PHE A 105 16.32 -22.84 -3.54
CA PHE A 105 15.46 -23.20 -2.42
C PHE A 105 13.98 -23.18 -2.80
N GLU A 106 13.55 -22.24 -3.64
CA GLU A 106 12.17 -22.18 -4.15
C GLU A 106 11.87 -23.35 -5.10
N GLU A 107 12.82 -23.73 -5.94
CA GLU A 107 12.69 -24.87 -6.85
C GLU A 107 12.62 -26.21 -6.11
N TRP A 108 13.34 -26.35 -4.99
CA TRP A 108 13.26 -27.51 -4.12
C TRP A 108 11.91 -27.60 -3.39
N ASN A 109 11.40 -26.48 -2.86
CA ASN A 109 10.15 -26.44 -2.12
C ASN A 109 8.94 -26.72 -3.02
N SER A 110 9.00 -26.38 -4.31
CA SER A 110 7.96 -26.70 -5.30
C SER A 110 7.88 -28.20 -5.64
N LYS A 111 9.00 -28.91 -5.54
CA LYS A 111 9.09 -30.36 -5.86
C LYS A 111 8.66 -31.27 -4.71
N VAL A 112 8.75 -30.83 -3.46
CA VAL A 112 8.45 -31.66 -2.28
C VAL A 112 6.96 -31.67 -1.89
N SER A 113 6.14 -30.73 -2.39
CA SER A 113 4.73 -30.59 -2.00
C SER A 113 3.71 -31.38 -2.84
N GLY A 114 4.12 -32.45 -3.51
CA GLY A 114 3.28 -33.27 -4.39
C GLY A 114 2.42 -34.31 -3.65
N GLY A 115 1.26 -33.95 -3.15
CA GLY A 115 0.26 -34.89 -2.60
C GLY A 115 -0.88 -35.21 -3.59
N LEU A 116 -1.35 -36.46 -3.59
CA LEU A 116 -2.29 -37.08 -4.53
C LEU A 116 -3.69 -36.44 -4.67
N LEU A 117 -4.04 -35.44 -3.86
CA LEU A 117 -5.34 -34.74 -3.91
C LEU A 117 -5.31 -33.48 -4.82
N ARG A 118 -4.17 -33.09 -5.37
CA ARG A 118 -4.03 -31.86 -6.17
C ARG A 118 -4.63 -31.96 -7.59
N GLY A 119 -4.70 -33.15 -8.19
CA GLY A 119 -5.14 -33.30 -9.57
C GLY A 119 -6.61 -32.91 -9.83
N GLN A 120 -7.50 -33.18 -8.87
CA GLN A 120 -8.92 -32.84 -9.01
C GLN A 120 -9.22 -31.36 -8.69
N ILE A 121 -8.46 -30.77 -7.78
CA ILE A 121 -8.59 -29.35 -7.42
C ILE A 121 -8.03 -28.45 -8.52
N THR A 122 -6.94 -28.87 -9.20
CA THR A 122 -6.38 -28.15 -10.35
C THR A 122 -7.31 -28.18 -11.56
N ALA A 123 -7.95 -29.30 -11.87
CA ALA A 123 -8.90 -29.40 -12.98
C ALA A 123 -10.14 -28.53 -12.76
N PHE A 124 -10.69 -28.51 -11.54
CA PHE A 124 -11.81 -27.63 -11.17
C PHE A 124 -11.41 -26.15 -11.25
N ARG A 125 -10.21 -25.82 -10.80
CA ARG A 125 -9.62 -24.46 -10.83
C ARG A 125 -9.40 -23.94 -12.24
N GLU A 126 -8.89 -24.77 -13.14
CA GLU A 126 -8.71 -24.43 -14.56
C GLU A 126 -10.05 -24.30 -15.29
N TRP A 127 -11.06 -25.08 -14.92
CA TRP A 127 -12.40 -24.97 -15.48
C TRP A 127 -13.08 -23.66 -15.07
N VAL A 128 -12.99 -23.27 -13.77
CA VAL A 128 -13.52 -22.01 -13.25
C VAL A 128 -12.79 -20.80 -13.88
N GLY A 129 -11.46 -20.84 -13.99
CA GLY A 129 -10.67 -19.76 -14.59
C GLY A 129 -10.96 -19.56 -16.08
N ARG A 130 -11.33 -20.62 -16.83
CA ARG A 130 -11.68 -20.52 -18.25
C ARG A 130 -13.10 -20.01 -18.50
N ASN A 131 -14.03 -20.27 -17.61
CA ASN A 131 -15.45 -19.94 -17.85
C ASN A 131 -15.92 -18.64 -17.18
N PHE A 132 -15.22 -18.15 -16.15
CA PHE A 132 -15.72 -17.02 -15.35
C PHE A 132 -14.75 -15.85 -15.20
N ASP A 133 -13.57 -15.90 -15.77
CA ASP A 133 -12.52 -14.85 -15.61
C ASP A 133 -12.31 -14.42 -14.14
N ILE A 134 -12.49 -15.39 -13.21
CA ILE A 134 -12.37 -15.15 -11.78
C ILE A 134 -10.90 -15.27 -11.39
N THR A 135 -10.28 -14.14 -11.15
CA THR A 135 -8.91 -14.06 -10.62
C THR A 135 -8.90 -14.53 -9.16
N ARG A 136 -7.80 -15.13 -8.72
CA ARG A 136 -7.62 -15.62 -7.35
C ARG A 136 -7.92 -14.56 -6.27
N SER A 137 -7.64 -13.31 -6.57
CA SER A 137 -7.92 -12.16 -5.70
C SER A 137 -9.41 -11.87 -5.52
N SER A 138 -10.26 -12.22 -6.50
CA SER A 138 -11.72 -12.04 -6.39
C SER A 138 -12.42 -13.14 -5.58
N LEU A 139 -11.73 -14.26 -5.32
CA LEU A 139 -12.20 -15.36 -4.48
C LEU A 139 -11.65 -15.36 -3.04
N GLN A 140 -10.85 -14.34 -2.69
CA GLN A 140 -10.40 -14.18 -1.31
C GLN A 140 -11.54 -13.67 -0.44
N PHE A 141 -12.28 -14.60 0.17
CA PHE A 141 -13.32 -14.31 1.16
C PHE A 141 -12.76 -13.77 2.49
N ILE A 142 -11.46 -13.85 2.70
CA ILE A 142 -10.74 -13.27 3.83
C ILE A 142 -9.77 -12.27 3.23
N PRO A 143 -9.76 -10.99 3.67
CA PRO A 143 -8.72 -10.05 3.27
C PRO A 143 -7.38 -10.72 3.56
N GLY A 144 -6.62 -11.02 2.50
CA GLY A 144 -5.25 -11.53 2.65
C GLY A 144 -4.45 -10.49 3.44
N ALA A 145 -3.57 -10.94 4.33
CA ALA A 145 -2.54 -10.06 4.87
C ALA A 145 -1.85 -9.40 3.67
N GLU A 146 -1.71 -8.08 3.68
CA GLU A 146 -0.98 -7.37 2.65
C GLU A 146 0.42 -7.99 2.55
N GLU A 147 0.80 -8.37 1.34
CA GLU A 147 2.10 -9.02 1.11
C GLU A 147 3.21 -8.03 1.42
N ILE A 148 4.13 -8.42 2.28
CA ILE A 148 5.28 -7.59 2.64
C ILE A 148 6.17 -7.45 1.40
N PHE A 149 6.32 -6.23 0.93
CA PHE A 149 7.11 -5.94 -0.25
C PHE A 149 8.60 -5.90 0.08
N THR A 150 9.39 -6.62 -0.70
CA THR A 150 10.86 -6.57 -0.65
C THR A 150 11.35 -5.91 -1.94
N PRO A 151 12.06 -4.77 -1.85
CA PRO A 151 12.60 -4.11 -3.03
C PRO A 151 13.50 -5.05 -3.83
N PRO A 152 13.33 -5.12 -5.16
CA PRO A 152 14.24 -5.89 -6.00
C PRO A 152 15.67 -5.31 -5.95
N ASN A 153 16.68 -6.15 -6.07
CA ASN A 153 18.10 -5.75 -6.00
C ASN A 153 18.49 -4.67 -7.03
N MET A 154 17.75 -4.55 -8.11
CA MET A 154 18.01 -3.55 -9.16
C MET A 154 17.30 -2.23 -8.91
N ALA A 155 16.39 -2.15 -7.97
CA ALA A 155 15.75 -0.89 -7.60
C ALA A 155 16.78 0.05 -6.96
N THR A 156 16.73 1.31 -7.33
CA THR A 156 17.59 2.38 -6.78
C THR A 156 16.82 3.41 -5.99
N LEU A 157 15.49 3.44 -6.12
CA LEU A 157 14.60 4.29 -5.33
C LEU A 157 13.30 3.54 -5.06
N LEU A 158 12.73 3.77 -3.88
CA LEU A 158 11.43 3.27 -3.48
C LEU A 158 10.61 4.42 -2.86
N VAL A 159 9.38 4.53 -3.30
CA VAL A 159 8.35 5.40 -2.71
C VAL A 159 7.21 4.51 -2.28
N ALA A 160 6.91 4.49 -0.99
CA ALA A 160 5.81 3.69 -0.43
C ALA A 160 4.90 4.58 0.40
N GLN A 161 3.59 4.32 0.35
CA GLN A 161 2.60 5.03 1.14
C GLN A 161 1.71 4.01 1.85
N GLY A 162 1.51 4.23 3.13
CA GLY A 162 0.64 3.42 3.98
C GLY A 162 -0.12 4.28 4.97
N SER A 163 -0.93 3.65 5.82
CA SER A 163 -1.62 4.34 6.91
C SER A 163 -0.68 4.61 8.08
N SER A 164 -0.97 5.66 8.85
CA SER A 164 -0.38 5.88 10.18
C SER A 164 -0.74 4.74 11.15
N PRO A 165 -0.05 4.59 12.30
CA PRO A 165 -0.28 3.46 13.22
C PRO A 165 -1.71 3.26 13.69
N ALA A 166 -2.48 4.33 13.92
CA ALA A 166 -3.90 4.23 14.26
C ALA A 166 -4.85 4.45 13.06
N GLY A 167 -4.30 4.70 11.87
CA GLY A 167 -5.03 4.72 10.60
C GLY A 167 -5.71 6.03 10.24
N ALA A 168 -5.50 7.14 10.99
CA ALA A 168 -6.12 8.42 10.68
C ALA A 168 -5.31 9.27 9.69
N GLY A 169 -3.99 9.04 9.59
CA GLY A 169 -3.08 9.75 8.69
C GLY A 169 -2.46 8.83 7.63
N ALA A 170 -1.71 9.41 6.71
CA ALA A 170 -0.94 8.73 5.69
C ALA A 170 0.56 8.94 5.92
N TRP A 171 1.31 7.87 5.97
CA TRP A 171 2.76 7.88 6.04
C TRP A 171 3.35 7.57 4.67
N THR A 172 4.22 8.45 4.20
CA THR A 172 4.95 8.24 2.94
C THR A 172 6.43 8.06 3.25
N VAL A 173 6.98 6.93 2.81
CA VAL A 173 8.40 6.61 2.90
C VAL A 173 9.02 6.76 1.51
N VAL A 174 10.08 7.56 1.43
CA VAL A 174 10.90 7.74 0.23
C VAL A 174 12.32 7.35 0.60
N THR A 175 12.77 6.24 0.05
CA THR A 175 14.03 5.62 0.50
C THR A 175 14.80 5.00 -0.66
N ALA A 176 16.10 4.89 -0.46
CA ALA A 176 17.04 4.33 -1.42
C ALA A 176 18.17 3.58 -0.68
N PRO A 177 19.00 2.79 -1.35
CA PRO A 177 20.17 2.16 -0.75
C PRO A 177 21.21 3.14 -0.22
N SER A 178 21.35 4.33 -0.85
CA SER A 178 22.25 5.41 -0.42
C SER A 178 21.63 6.79 -0.62
N ALA A 179 22.18 7.82 0.05
CA ALA A 179 21.75 9.20 -0.13
C ALA A 179 21.95 9.69 -1.58
N LYS A 180 23.01 9.23 -2.24
CA LYS A 180 23.27 9.52 -3.64
C LYS A 180 22.18 8.94 -4.55
N ASP A 181 21.85 7.65 -4.38
CA ASP A 181 20.79 6.98 -5.15
C ASP A 181 19.43 7.64 -4.90
N LEU A 182 19.19 8.10 -3.66
CA LEU A 182 17.99 8.84 -3.29
C LEU A 182 17.85 10.14 -4.07
N ARG A 183 18.91 10.95 -4.13
CA ARG A 183 18.92 12.20 -4.88
C ARG A 183 18.74 11.96 -6.38
N GLU A 184 19.59 11.10 -6.97
CA GLU A 184 19.55 10.81 -8.40
C GLU A 184 18.20 10.18 -8.81
N GLY A 185 17.68 9.26 -8.01
CA GLY A 185 16.38 8.64 -8.25
C GLY A 185 15.24 9.64 -8.20
N LEU A 186 15.24 10.56 -7.23
CA LEU A 186 14.20 11.59 -7.13
C LEU A 186 14.30 12.64 -8.25
N GLU A 187 15.49 13.04 -8.67
CA GLU A 187 15.66 13.91 -9.83
C GLU A 187 14.99 13.33 -11.08
N VAL A 188 15.15 12.02 -11.31
CA VAL A 188 14.51 11.34 -12.45
C VAL A 188 13.01 11.15 -12.23
N LEU A 189 12.60 10.73 -11.03
CA LEU A 189 11.20 10.43 -10.73
C LEU A 189 10.32 11.68 -10.74
N THR A 190 10.86 12.84 -10.32
CA THR A 190 10.13 14.12 -10.31
C THR A 190 10.09 14.78 -11.69
N ALA A 191 10.80 14.26 -12.69
CA ALA A 191 10.69 14.75 -14.06
C ALA A 191 9.23 14.68 -14.54
N GLN A 192 8.81 15.65 -15.34
CA GLN A 192 7.42 15.85 -15.77
C GLN A 192 6.80 14.60 -16.41
N MET A 193 7.59 13.79 -17.12
CA MET A 193 7.10 12.57 -17.78
C MET A 193 6.98 11.39 -16.81
N ASN A 194 7.75 11.35 -15.74
CA ASN A 194 7.84 10.23 -14.82
C ASN A 194 6.90 10.40 -13.61
N TRP A 195 6.72 11.63 -13.14
CA TRP A 195 5.87 11.93 -11.98
C TRP A 195 4.45 11.36 -12.06
N PRO A 196 3.73 11.44 -13.20
CA PRO A 196 2.40 10.85 -13.33
C PRO A 196 2.38 9.31 -13.26
N GLN A 197 3.53 8.66 -13.42
CA GLN A 197 3.64 7.20 -13.35
C GLN A 197 3.68 6.69 -11.90
N ILE A 198 3.91 7.57 -10.93
CA ILE A 198 3.83 7.21 -9.50
C ILE A 198 2.38 6.88 -9.17
N SER A 199 2.08 5.61 -8.96
CA SER A 199 0.75 5.10 -8.68
C SER A 199 0.79 3.92 -7.71
N GLY A 200 -0.37 3.49 -7.23
CA GLY A 200 -0.44 2.41 -6.24
C GLY A 200 0.05 2.85 -4.85
N HIS A 201 0.36 1.88 -4.00
CA HIS A 201 0.89 2.13 -2.65
C HIS A 201 2.42 2.03 -2.59
N ILE A 202 3.06 1.34 -3.53
CA ILE A 202 4.51 1.27 -3.67
C ILE A 202 4.88 1.55 -5.13
N THR A 203 5.91 2.38 -5.32
CA THR A 203 6.54 2.64 -6.61
C THR A 203 8.04 2.46 -6.46
N THR A 204 8.66 1.66 -7.31
CA THR A 204 10.10 1.50 -7.38
C THR A 204 10.66 2.04 -8.69
N TYR A 205 11.84 2.60 -8.63
CA TYR A 205 12.60 3.03 -9.80
C TYR A 205 13.94 2.31 -9.86
N SER A 206 14.34 1.87 -11.04
CA SER A 206 15.64 1.26 -11.31
C SER A 206 16.41 2.11 -12.30
N SER A 207 17.57 2.61 -11.90
CA SER A 207 18.44 3.45 -12.76
C SER A 207 19.06 2.64 -13.92
N LYS A 208 19.30 1.34 -13.75
CA LYS A 208 19.89 0.49 -14.79
C LYS A 208 18.93 0.20 -15.94
N THR A 209 17.68 -0.06 -15.63
CA THR A 209 16.64 -0.39 -16.63
C THR A 209 15.80 0.81 -17.04
N VAL A 210 15.94 1.94 -16.32
CA VAL A 210 15.09 3.14 -16.46
C VAL A 210 13.60 2.76 -16.34
N LEU A 211 13.30 1.79 -15.49
CA LEU A 211 11.97 1.22 -15.32
C LEU A 211 11.34 1.71 -14.00
N ILE A 212 10.08 2.12 -14.10
CA ILE A 212 9.22 2.43 -12.95
C ILE A 212 8.24 1.29 -12.81
N GLU A 213 8.28 0.59 -11.68
CA GLU A 213 7.34 -0.47 -11.34
C GLU A 213 6.45 -0.02 -10.21
N THR A 214 5.17 -0.37 -10.27
CA THR A 214 4.18 0.04 -9.28
C THR A 214 3.42 -1.17 -8.75
N VAL A 215 3.20 -1.20 -7.42
CA VAL A 215 2.33 -2.18 -6.77
C VAL A 215 0.96 -1.53 -6.55
N PRO A 216 -0.10 -2.09 -7.14
CA PRO A 216 -1.44 -1.51 -7.04
C PRO A 216 -1.96 -1.55 -5.61
N VAL A 217 -2.84 -0.60 -5.27
CA VAL A 217 -3.55 -0.59 -4.00
C VAL A 217 -4.56 -1.73 -3.99
N THR A 218 -4.50 -2.57 -2.98
CA THR A 218 -5.42 -3.71 -2.79
C THR A 218 -6.62 -3.36 -1.91
N ARG A 219 -6.49 -2.32 -1.10
CA ARG A 219 -7.52 -1.87 -0.17
C ARG A 219 -7.74 -0.37 -0.26
N PHE A 220 -8.99 0.05 -0.28
CA PHE A 220 -9.41 1.44 -0.22
C PHE A 220 -10.29 1.66 1.00
N ASP A 221 -9.93 2.59 1.87
CA ASP A 221 -10.75 3.00 2.99
C ASP A 221 -11.35 4.38 2.71
N PHE A 222 -12.69 4.47 2.77
CA PHE A 222 -13.40 5.73 2.61
C PHE A 222 -13.61 6.38 3.97
N VAL A 223 -13.08 7.58 4.12
CA VAL A 223 -13.22 8.38 5.35
C VAL A 223 -14.27 9.47 5.13
N PRO A 224 -15.18 9.73 6.07
CA PRO A 224 -16.14 10.81 5.95
C PRO A 224 -15.42 12.15 5.97
N SER A 225 -15.38 12.82 4.82
CA SER A 225 -14.73 14.14 4.64
C SER A 225 -15.65 15.30 5.04
N THR A 226 -16.96 15.05 5.12
CA THR A 226 -17.96 16.07 5.42
C THR A 226 -18.85 15.58 6.57
N PRO A 227 -18.86 16.26 7.74
CA PRO A 227 -19.74 15.89 8.84
C PRO A 227 -21.21 15.98 8.40
N TRP A 228 -22.02 14.99 8.83
CA TRP A 228 -23.48 14.91 8.58
C TRP A 228 -23.93 14.72 7.13
N SER A 229 -23.05 14.29 6.23
CA SER A 229 -23.43 13.92 4.86
C SER A 229 -23.90 12.46 4.78
N VAL A 230 -25.21 12.24 4.60
CA VAL A 230 -25.81 10.90 4.46
C VAL A 230 -25.19 10.13 3.28
N SER A 231 -24.90 10.81 2.19
CA SER A 231 -24.25 10.22 1.01
C SER A 231 -22.86 9.69 1.34
N ASN A 232 -22.08 10.46 2.10
CA ASN A 232 -20.73 10.09 2.49
C ASN A 232 -20.73 8.91 3.49
N TYR A 233 -21.61 8.94 4.49
CA TYR A 233 -21.78 7.81 5.42
C TYR A 233 -22.19 6.52 4.70
N ARG A 234 -23.08 6.61 3.70
CA ARG A 234 -23.46 5.46 2.89
C ARG A 234 -22.26 4.85 2.18
N LEU A 235 -21.37 5.67 1.61
CA LEU A 235 -20.15 5.18 0.95
C LEU A 235 -19.17 4.54 1.94
N CYS A 236 -18.97 5.15 3.11
CA CYS A 236 -18.13 4.57 4.15
C CYS A 236 -18.66 3.22 4.64
N VAL A 237 -19.97 3.11 4.89
CA VAL A 237 -20.62 1.86 5.32
C VAL A 237 -20.54 0.80 4.21
N ALA A 238 -20.75 1.18 2.96
CA ALA A 238 -20.64 0.27 1.82
C ALA A 238 -19.21 -0.28 1.67
N ASN A 239 -18.22 0.59 1.81
CA ASN A 239 -16.81 0.18 1.78
C ASN A 239 -16.46 -0.73 2.96
N TRP A 240 -16.89 -0.36 4.18
CA TRP A 240 -16.65 -1.18 5.37
C TRP A 240 -17.28 -2.57 5.25
N LEU A 241 -18.50 -2.66 4.72
CA LEU A 241 -19.15 -3.94 4.46
C LEU A 241 -18.44 -4.76 3.39
N SER A 242 -17.92 -4.09 2.35
CA SER A 242 -17.15 -4.74 1.28
C SER A 242 -15.83 -5.32 1.77
N THR A 243 -15.16 -4.62 2.69
CA THR A 243 -13.90 -5.10 3.28
C THR A 243 -14.12 -6.14 4.39
N ASN A 244 -15.30 -6.15 5.04
CA ASN A 244 -15.65 -7.06 6.13
C ASN A 244 -16.72 -8.08 5.68
N ILE A 245 -16.35 -8.98 4.78
CA ILE A 245 -17.27 -9.90 4.11
C ILE A 245 -18.08 -10.79 5.07
N LEU A 246 -17.50 -11.18 6.22
CA LEU A 246 -18.21 -11.95 7.25
C LEU A 246 -19.34 -11.14 7.88
N SER A 247 -19.08 -9.83 8.16
CA SER A 247 -20.11 -8.91 8.69
C SER A 247 -21.21 -8.68 7.66
N TYR A 248 -20.86 -8.56 6.38
CA TYR A 248 -21.81 -8.46 5.28
C TYR A 248 -22.68 -9.71 5.19
N ALA A 249 -22.09 -10.90 5.19
CA ALA A 249 -22.80 -12.17 5.13
C ALA A 249 -23.74 -12.35 6.34
N PHE A 250 -23.27 -12.02 7.55
CA PHE A 250 -24.09 -12.05 8.76
C PHE A 250 -25.30 -11.10 8.67
N LEU A 251 -25.09 -9.85 8.25
CA LEU A 251 -26.17 -8.88 8.07
C LEU A 251 -27.19 -9.35 7.01
N LEU A 252 -26.73 -9.94 5.92
CA LEU A 252 -27.60 -10.48 4.87
C LEU A 252 -28.47 -11.62 5.42
N VAL A 253 -27.89 -12.57 6.14
CA VAL A 253 -28.63 -13.67 6.77
C VAL A 253 -29.63 -13.13 7.79
N ALA A 254 -29.22 -12.19 8.65
CA ALA A 254 -30.11 -11.56 9.62
C ALA A 254 -31.30 -10.86 8.94
N PHE A 255 -31.05 -10.15 7.84
CA PHE A 255 -32.08 -9.47 7.07
C PHE A 255 -33.09 -10.44 6.45
N VAL A 256 -32.61 -11.55 5.86
CA VAL A 256 -33.45 -12.62 5.31
C VAL A 256 -34.31 -13.25 6.39
N LEU A 257 -33.76 -13.51 7.59
CA LEU A 257 -34.51 -14.03 8.73
C LEU A 257 -35.59 -13.07 9.20
N LEU A 258 -35.29 -11.77 9.29
CA LEU A 258 -36.25 -10.75 9.66
C LEU A 258 -37.42 -10.66 8.66
N ILE A 259 -37.13 -10.69 7.36
CA ILE A 259 -38.18 -10.73 6.32
C ILE A 259 -39.02 -12.01 6.49
N GLY A 260 -38.40 -13.17 6.66
CA GLY A 260 -39.10 -14.46 6.84
C GLY A 260 -40.03 -14.43 8.06
N ILE A 261 -39.55 -13.91 9.20
CA ILE A 261 -40.35 -13.79 10.42
C ILE A 261 -41.50 -12.76 10.23
N SER A 262 -41.23 -11.64 9.61
CA SER A 262 -42.22 -10.59 9.33
C SER A 262 -43.32 -11.13 8.43
N THR A 263 -42.97 -11.80 7.34
CA THR A 263 -43.90 -12.42 6.39
C THR A 263 -44.75 -13.53 7.08
N SER A 264 -44.09 -14.36 7.87
CA SER A 264 -44.78 -15.42 8.64
C SER A 264 -45.81 -14.83 9.62
N ARG A 265 -45.45 -13.74 10.30
CA ARG A 265 -46.40 -13.07 11.23
C ARG A 265 -47.56 -12.43 10.48
N MET A 266 -47.30 -11.77 9.34
CA MET A 266 -48.38 -11.20 8.51
C MET A 266 -49.34 -12.29 8.01
N LEU A 267 -48.84 -13.39 7.52
CA LEU A 267 -49.66 -14.52 7.04
C LEU A 267 -50.52 -15.15 8.17
N LYS A 268 -49.93 -15.29 9.38
CA LYS A 268 -50.67 -15.77 10.55
C LYS A 268 -51.80 -14.82 10.96
N ASN A 269 -51.59 -13.53 10.87
CA ASN A 269 -52.61 -12.52 11.19
C ASN A 269 -53.73 -12.50 10.16
N LEU A 270 -53.39 -12.61 8.85
CA LEU A 270 -54.39 -12.72 7.77
C LEU A 270 -55.19 -14.01 7.83
N GLY A 271 -54.57 -15.14 8.23
CA GLY A 271 -55.23 -16.42 8.39
C GLY A 271 -56.16 -16.53 9.64
N ARG A 272 -56.06 -15.60 10.60
CA ARG A 272 -56.88 -15.54 11.81
C ARG A 272 -58.12 -14.64 11.69
N SER A 273 -58.25 -13.94 10.56
CA SER A 273 -59.37 -13.06 10.27
C SER A 273 -60.51 -13.77 9.50
N LYS A 274 -60.75 -15.07 9.80
CA LYS A 274 -61.99 -15.78 9.37
C LYS A 274 -62.71 -16.32 10.57
#